data_4bc56bdcb352ef8977346f3c6926b36a
#
_entry.id   4bc56bdcb352ef8977346f3c6926b36a
#
_cell.length_a   1.000
_cell.length_b   1.000
_cell.length_c   1.000
_cell.angle_alpha   90.00
_cell.angle_beta   90.00
_cell.angle_gamma   90.00
#
_symmetry.space_group_name_H-M   'P 1'
#
loop_
_entity.id
_entity.type
_entity.pdbx_description
1 polymer ?
#
loop_
_entity_poly.entity_id
_entity_poly.type
_entity_poly.pdbx_seq_one_letter_code
_entity_poly.pdbx_strand_id
1 'polypeptide(L)'
;MFYFEEVALNIADLLEHAVDAVPERIAVVCGDRRVTFAELEERANRLAHHLAAHGVGPGSHIGVYSRNSIEALESMIAAYKLRAIAVNVNYRYVHGELRYLFDNADLVALVHERQYSDKVAAVLPETPKLKHVVVVDDGSDGDYSSYGGVDYETALAEGSPERDFAERSADDIYILYTGGTTGYPKGVLWRHEDIWRALGGGINFVTGEYVPDEWTLAEQGKSGSLVRLPAAPLIHGAAQWAAFGALFTGSPVVFVPRFDAHEVWKAVQDNKVQVLTIVGDAMARPLIDAYREGDYDASSIVAVSSHAALFSQSVKQEFLSLLPHVVITDAIGSSESGFTGIGMVSKDSDHSAGPRVNFGKDAILVDDDGALVEPKPGAIGLIARRGHVPLGYYKDPAKTEKIFVEIDGKRYVVPGDYARYEEDLTVTLLGRGSQCVNTGGEKVYPEEVEGALKSHPDVFDALVIGIPDDRLGQRVAAVIQPRSGKELDVAALEAHVRTEIAGYKVPRSLWLAEEIGRSPSGKPDYPWAQRYASEHEPVTIQPA
;
A
#
# COMPACT_ATOMS: atom_id res chain seq x y z
N MET A 1 21.30 -30.03 21.73
CA MET A 1 21.30 -28.57 21.74
C MET A 1 21.92 -28.16 20.42
N PHE A 2 21.12 -28.08 19.36
CA PHE A 2 21.60 -27.64 18.05
C PHE A 2 21.64 -26.12 18.10
N TYR A 3 22.81 -25.54 18.03
CA TYR A 3 23.00 -24.14 17.70
C TYR A 3 22.55 -24.02 16.24
N PHE A 4 21.37 -23.46 16.01
CA PHE A 4 21.09 -22.84 14.72
C PHE A 4 22.04 -21.66 14.62
N GLU A 5 23.01 -21.69 13.71
CA GLU A 5 23.69 -20.49 13.26
C GLU A 5 22.60 -19.52 12.86
N GLU A 6 22.66 -18.30 13.37
CA GLU A 6 21.74 -17.23 12.96
C GLU A 6 21.96 -17.01 11.47
N VAL A 7 21.07 -17.56 10.65
CA VAL A 7 21.11 -17.33 9.20
C VAL A 7 20.62 -15.91 8.96
N ALA A 8 21.34 -15.15 8.16
CA ALA A 8 21.00 -13.76 7.88
C ALA A 8 19.71 -13.68 7.03
N LEU A 9 18.65 -13.11 7.58
CA LEU A 9 17.35 -12.95 6.92
C LEU A 9 17.28 -11.60 6.21
N ASN A 10 17.94 -11.49 5.05
CA ASN A 10 17.82 -10.35 4.16
C ASN A 10 16.78 -10.65 3.05
N ILE A 11 16.11 -9.62 2.54
CA ILE A 11 15.11 -9.76 1.46
C ILE A 11 15.71 -10.40 0.22
N ALA A 12 16.97 -10.11 -0.11
CA ALA A 12 17.65 -10.71 -1.25
C ALA A 12 17.92 -12.22 -1.04
N ASP A 13 18.24 -12.67 0.19
CA ASP A 13 18.43 -14.10 0.48
C ASP A 13 17.14 -14.88 0.27
N LEU A 14 16.02 -14.36 0.76
CA LEU A 14 14.70 -14.97 0.57
C LEU A 14 14.34 -15.13 -0.91
N LEU A 15 14.70 -14.14 -1.72
CA LEU A 15 14.50 -14.22 -3.17
C LEU A 15 15.43 -15.26 -3.81
N GLU A 16 16.72 -15.26 -3.44
CA GLU A 16 17.71 -16.22 -3.94
C GLU A 16 17.32 -17.67 -3.64
N HIS A 17 16.71 -17.93 -2.47
CA HIS A 17 16.14 -19.26 -2.15
C HIS A 17 15.00 -19.65 -3.13
N ALA A 18 14.14 -18.71 -3.50
CA ALA A 18 13.10 -18.96 -4.47
C ALA A 18 13.66 -19.19 -5.88
N VAL A 19 14.69 -18.41 -6.27
CA VAL A 19 15.42 -18.63 -7.55
C VAL A 19 16.02 -20.05 -7.59
N ASP A 20 16.68 -20.47 -6.54
CA ASP A 20 17.30 -21.81 -6.46
C ASP A 20 16.25 -22.93 -6.45
N ALA A 21 15.06 -22.65 -5.92
CA ALA A 21 13.97 -23.62 -5.87
C ALA A 21 13.26 -23.80 -7.23
N VAL A 22 13.06 -22.71 -7.99
CA VAL A 22 12.23 -22.71 -9.22
C VAL A 22 12.80 -21.80 -10.32
N PRO A 23 14.07 -21.95 -10.75
CA PRO A 23 14.78 -21.01 -11.63
C PRO A 23 14.07 -20.77 -12.98
N GLU A 24 13.50 -21.82 -13.57
CA GLU A 24 12.87 -21.77 -14.90
C GLU A 24 11.42 -21.25 -14.90
N ARG A 25 10.84 -21.07 -13.70
CA ARG A 25 9.48 -20.55 -13.58
C ARG A 25 9.45 -19.06 -13.92
N ILE A 26 8.39 -18.61 -14.57
CA ILE A 26 8.15 -17.17 -14.76
C ILE A 26 8.04 -16.50 -13.39
N ALA A 27 8.86 -15.48 -13.16
CA ALA A 27 8.84 -14.66 -11.96
C ALA A 27 7.97 -13.42 -12.16
N VAL A 28 8.15 -12.71 -13.28
CA VAL A 28 7.46 -11.44 -13.53
C VAL A 28 6.96 -11.38 -14.97
N VAL A 29 5.76 -10.83 -15.12
CA VAL A 29 5.15 -10.47 -16.41
C VAL A 29 4.79 -8.98 -16.36
N CYS A 30 5.17 -8.24 -17.40
CA CYS A 30 4.78 -6.84 -17.58
C CYS A 30 4.56 -6.55 -19.06
N GLY A 31 3.31 -6.35 -19.46
CA GLY A 31 2.93 -6.31 -20.87
C GLY A 31 3.26 -7.62 -21.58
N ASP A 32 4.00 -7.56 -22.68
CA ASP A 32 4.43 -8.73 -23.46
C ASP A 32 5.74 -9.35 -22.93
N ARG A 33 6.41 -8.68 -22.00
CA ARG A 33 7.68 -9.17 -21.43
C ARG A 33 7.44 -10.16 -20.30
N ARG A 34 8.21 -11.23 -20.32
CA ARG A 34 8.21 -12.30 -19.32
C ARG A 34 9.65 -12.59 -18.94
N VAL A 35 9.93 -12.65 -17.63
CA VAL A 35 11.24 -13.04 -17.12
C VAL A 35 11.08 -14.20 -16.14
N THR A 36 11.97 -15.18 -16.23
CA THR A 36 12.06 -16.28 -15.27
C THR A 36 12.72 -15.83 -13.96
N PHE A 37 12.68 -16.67 -12.92
CA PHE A 37 13.40 -16.39 -11.68
C PHE A 37 14.91 -16.30 -11.91
N ALA A 38 15.48 -17.16 -12.77
CA ALA A 38 16.90 -17.12 -13.13
C ALA A 38 17.26 -15.83 -13.90
N GLU A 39 16.45 -15.41 -14.86
CA GLU A 39 16.67 -14.16 -15.60
C GLU A 39 16.52 -12.92 -14.70
N LEU A 40 15.53 -12.89 -13.81
CA LEU A 40 15.36 -11.82 -12.83
C LEU A 40 16.58 -11.70 -11.92
N GLU A 41 17.09 -12.83 -11.46
CA GLU A 41 18.31 -12.92 -10.64
C GLU A 41 19.53 -12.40 -11.38
N GLU A 42 19.78 -12.90 -12.61
CA GLU A 42 20.91 -12.48 -13.44
C GLU A 42 20.90 -10.97 -13.67
N ARG A 43 19.76 -10.40 -14.07
CA ARG A 43 19.62 -8.98 -14.36
C ARG A 43 19.81 -8.13 -13.10
N ALA A 44 19.27 -8.57 -11.96
CA ALA A 44 19.48 -7.89 -10.67
C ALA A 44 20.95 -7.94 -10.22
N ASN A 45 21.64 -9.07 -10.43
CA ASN A 45 23.08 -9.20 -10.16
C ASN A 45 23.89 -8.22 -11.00
N ARG A 46 23.64 -8.15 -12.30
CA ARG A 46 24.31 -7.23 -13.21
C ARG A 46 24.12 -5.77 -12.80
N LEU A 47 22.88 -5.37 -12.48
CA LEU A 47 22.63 -4.01 -11.99
C LEU A 47 23.34 -3.74 -10.66
N ALA A 48 23.35 -4.71 -9.73
CA ALA A 48 24.03 -4.57 -8.46
C ALA A 48 25.54 -4.36 -8.65
N HIS A 49 26.20 -5.14 -9.50
CA HIS A 49 27.62 -4.97 -9.81
C HIS A 49 27.93 -3.62 -10.48
N HIS A 50 27.08 -3.17 -11.42
CA HIS A 50 27.21 -1.85 -12.00
C HIS A 50 27.12 -0.75 -10.94
N LEU A 51 26.12 -0.80 -10.07
CA LEU A 51 25.92 0.18 -8.99
C LEU A 51 27.10 0.16 -8.00
N ALA A 52 27.60 -1.04 -7.66
CA ALA A 52 28.77 -1.20 -6.77
C ALA A 52 30.02 -0.55 -7.37
N ALA A 53 30.26 -0.73 -8.68
CA ALA A 53 31.37 -0.09 -9.39
C ALA A 53 31.27 1.46 -9.36
N HIS A 54 30.08 2.00 -9.15
CA HIS A 54 29.82 3.44 -9.02
C HIS A 54 29.65 3.90 -7.56
N GLY A 55 30.15 3.12 -6.61
CA GLY A 55 30.26 3.52 -5.19
C GLY A 55 29.03 3.25 -4.33
N VAL A 56 28.07 2.48 -4.83
CA VAL A 56 26.92 2.02 -4.02
C VAL A 56 27.33 0.79 -3.19
N GLY A 57 27.00 0.80 -1.91
CA GLY A 57 27.32 -0.29 -0.99
C GLY A 57 26.42 -0.27 0.25
N PRO A 58 26.81 -0.99 1.31
CA PRO A 58 26.01 -1.10 2.53
C PRO A 58 25.56 0.26 3.07
N GLY A 59 24.26 0.40 3.32
CA GLY A 59 23.64 1.64 3.82
C GLY A 59 23.50 2.78 2.81
N SER A 60 23.93 2.60 1.55
CA SER A 60 23.67 3.56 0.48
C SER A 60 22.19 3.59 0.11
N HIS A 61 21.64 4.76 -0.16
CA HIS A 61 20.24 4.91 -0.58
C HIS A 61 20.12 5.09 -2.09
N ILE A 62 19.30 4.25 -2.72
CA ILE A 62 19.05 4.22 -4.16
C ILE A 62 17.59 4.60 -4.41
N GLY A 63 17.33 5.68 -5.14
CA GLY A 63 16.00 6.04 -5.57
C GLY A 63 15.50 5.14 -6.70
N VAL A 64 14.26 4.63 -6.58
CA VAL A 64 13.55 3.93 -7.67
C VAL A 64 12.36 4.80 -8.09
N TYR A 65 12.51 5.47 -9.24
CA TYR A 65 11.56 6.46 -9.77
C TYR A 65 10.90 5.93 -11.04
N SER A 66 9.96 5.04 -10.86
CA SER A 66 9.34 4.26 -11.93
C SER A 66 7.88 3.96 -11.63
N ARG A 67 7.11 3.67 -12.68
CA ARG A 67 5.84 2.94 -12.58
C ARG A 67 6.10 1.47 -12.28
N ASN A 68 5.05 0.65 -12.29
CA ASN A 68 5.22 -0.79 -12.16
C ASN A 68 5.94 -1.33 -13.40
N SER A 69 7.11 -1.89 -13.20
CA SER A 69 7.94 -2.46 -14.27
C SER A 69 8.83 -3.57 -13.72
N ILE A 70 9.40 -4.36 -14.60
CA ILE A 70 10.42 -5.36 -14.26
C ILE A 70 11.65 -4.65 -13.70
N GLU A 71 12.10 -3.56 -14.32
CA GLU A 71 13.27 -2.78 -13.94
C GLU A 71 13.13 -2.13 -12.55
N ALA A 72 11.91 -1.71 -12.18
CA ALA A 72 11.66 -1.21 -10.82
C ALA A 72 11.92 -2.29 -9.77
N LEU A 73 11.46 -3.51 -10.03
CA LEU A 73 11.68 -4.65 -9.14
C LEU A 73 13.15 -5.09 -9.12
N GLU A 74 13.79 -5.22 -10.29
CA GLU A 74 15.22 -5.50 -10.43
C GLU A 74 16.09 -4.50 -9.64
N SER A 75 15.72 -3.20 -9.70
CA SER A 75 16.42 -2.13 -8.97
C SER A 75 16.32 -2.27 -7.45
N MET A 76 15.14 -2.66 -6.94
CA MET A 76 14.97 -2.93 -5.52
C MET A 76 15.79 -4.14 -5.08
N ILE A 77 15.75 -5.22 -5.86
CA ILE A 77 16.51 -6.45 -5.59
C ILE A 77 18.02 -6.16 -5.62
N ALA A 78 18.50 -5.45 -6.63
CA ALA A 78 19.91 -5.06 -6.75
C ALA A 78 20.38 -4.24 -5.53
N ALA A 79 19.55 -3.32 -5.03
CA ALA A 79 19.84 -2.58 -3.82
C ALA A 79 20.02 -3.52 -2.62
N TYR A 80 19.11 -4.45 -2.41
CA TYR A 80 19.17 -5.37 -1.25
C TYR A 80 20.36 -6.34 -1.34
N LYS A 81 20.74 -6.77 -2.55
CA LYS A 81 21.96 -7.57 -2.77
C LYS A 81 23.24 -6.86 -2.30
N LEU A 82 23.29 -5.55 -2.45
CA LEU A 82 24.39 -4.69 -2.01
C LEU A 82 24.29 -4.25 -0.54
N ARG A 83 23.29 -4.72 0.22
CA ARG A 83 22.97 -4.19 1.56
C ARG A 83 22.68 -2.68 1.52
N ALA A 84 22.28 -2.18 0.35
CA ALA A 84 21.81 -0.83 0.14
C ALA A 84 20.30 -0.76 0.35
N ILE A 85 19.78 0.44 0.36
CA ILE A 85 18.40 0.76 0.73
C ILE A 85 17.68 1.27 -0.50
N ALA A 86 16.67 0.55 -0.98
CA ALA A 86 15.79 1.01 -2.05
C ALA A 86 14.78 2.03 -1.50
N VAL A 87 14.73 3.20 -2.11
CA VAL A 87 13.81 4.29 -1.75
C VAL A 87 12.78 4.47 -2.86
N ASN A 88 11.50 4.26 -2.53
CA ASN A 88 10.41 4.50 -3.45
C ASN A 88 10.23 5.99 -3.74
N VAL A 89 10.29 6.39 -5.01
CA VAL A 89 10.04 7.75 -5.45
C VAL A 89 8.69 7.81 -6.16
N ASN A 90 7.78 8.63 -5.66
CA ASN A 90 6.47 8.78 -6.27
C ASN A 90 6.58 9.50 -7.62
N TYR A 91 6.19 8.83 -8.69
CA TYR A 91 6.28 9.33 -10.07
C TYR A 91 5.40 10.55 -10.37
N ARG A 92 4.48 10.89 -9.48
CA ARG A 92 3.64 12.09 -9.59
C ARG A 92 4.27 13.33 -8.96
N TYR A 93 5.35 13.17 -8.18
CA TYR A 93 5.99 14.30 -7.53
C TYR A 93 6.46 15.35 -8.54
N VAL A 94 6.32 16.61 -8.10
CA VAL A 94 6.83 17.79 -8.81
C VAL A 94 8.18 18.22 -8.23
N HIS A 95 8.81 19.20 -8.83
CA HIS A 95 10.18 19.66 -8.51
C HIS A 95 10.45 19.77 -6.99
N GLY A 96 9.60 20.49 -6.25
CA GLY A 96 9.81 20.72 -4.81
C GLY A 96 9.77 19.44 -3.97
N GLU A 97 8.88 18.52 -4.33
CA GLU A 97 8.73 17.23 -3.63
C GLU A 97 9.89 16.29 -3.97
N LEU A 98 10.33 16.25 -5.24
CA LEU A 98 11.48 15.45 -5.65
C LEU A 98 12.77 15.95 -4.99
N ARG A 99 13.02 17.27 -5.00
CA ARG A 99 14.16 17.88 -4.32
C ARG A 99 14.18 17.49 -2.83
N TYR A 100 13.03 17.65 -2.17
CA TYR A 100 12.92 17.29 -0.76
C TYR A 100 13.24 15.80 -0.55
N LEU A 101 12.62 14.91 -1.35
CA LEU A 101 12.80 13.47 -1.17
C LEU A 101 14.25 13.06 -1.41
N PHE A 102 14.87 13.52 -2.50
CA PHE A 102 16.24 13.16 -2.86
C PHE A 102 17.25 13.61 -1.80
N ASP A 103 17.07 14.81 -1.25
CA ASP A 103 17.93 15.32 -0.17
C ASP A 103 17.61 14.64 1.18
N ASN A 104 16.34 14.55 1.58
CA ASN A 104 15.95 13.94 2.86
C ASN A 104 16.34 12.47 2.93
N ALA A 105 16.16 11.74 1.82
CA ALA A 105 16.53 10.33 1.71
C ALA A 105 18.03 10.09 1.47
N ASP A 106 18.87 11.14 1.39
CA ASP A 106 20.31 11.01 1.11
C ASP A 106 20.63 10.13 -0.11
N LEU A 107 19.87 10.28 -1.20
CA LEU A 107 20.07 9.46 -2.38
C LEU A 107 21.48 9.65 -2.97
N VAL A 108 22.17 8.54 -3.22
CA VAL A 108 23.48 8.52 -3.89
C VAL A 108 23.39 8.03 -5.34
N ALA A 109 22.39 7.19 -5.63
CA ALA A 109 22.07 6.72 -6.97
C ALA A 109 20.55 6.79 -7.22
N LEU A 110 20.17 6.86 -8.49
CA LEU A 110 18.78 6.89 -8.94
C LEU A 110 18.61 5.97 -10.15
N VAL A 111 17.59 5.13 -10.12
CA VAL A 111 17.10 4.43 -11.32
C VAL A 111 15.74 5.01 -11.67
N HIS A 112 15.56 5.51 -12.89
CA HIS A 112 14.29 6.13 -13.28
C HIS A 112 13.89 5.81 -14.73
N GLU A 113 12.58 5.84 -15.00
CA GLU A 113 12.07 5.77 -16.37
C GLU A 113 12.41 7.05 -17.15
N ARG A 114 12.74 6.89 -18.41
CA ARG A 114 13.18 7.96 -19.33
C ARG A 114 12.21 9.13 -19.42
N GLN A 115 10.90 8.88 -19.32
CA GLN A 115 9.88 9.94 -19.32
C GLN A 115 10.04 10.98 -18.20
N TYR A 116 10.82 10.68 -17.15
CA TYR A 116 11.06 11.61 -16.04
C TYR A 116 12.37 12.39 -16.16
N SER A 117 13.09 12.25 -17.27
CA SER A 117 14.41 12.88 -17.48
C SER A 117 14.41 14.38 -17.22
N ASP A 118 13.43 15.13 -17.73
CA ASP A 118 13.33 16.58 -17.51
C ASP A 118 13.17 16.95 -16.03
N LYS A 119 12.37 16.17 -15.28
CA LYS A 119 12.18 16.39 -13.85
C LYS A 119 13.47 16.10 -13.07
N VAL A 120 14.18 15.04 -13.45
CA VAL A 120 15.46 14.66 -12.83
C VAL A 120 16.51 15.70 -13.14
N ALA A 121 16.66 16.11 -14.39
CA ALA A 121 17.60 17.17 -14.80
C ALA A 121 17.40 18.48 -14.03
N ALA A 122 16.15 18.86 -13.78
CA ALA A 122 15.82 20.06 -13.04
C ALA A 122 16.21 20.01 -11.56
N VAL A 123 16.18 18.82 -10.91
CA VAL A 123 16.41 18.64 -9.46
C VAL A 123 17.88 18.30 -9.15
N LEU A 124 18.59 17.64 -10.05
CA LEU A 124 19.97 17.18 -9.82
C LEU A 124 20.94 18.26 -9.33
N PRO A 125 20.94 19.51 -9.86
CA PRO A 125 21.84 20.56 -9.37
C PRO A 125 21.64 20.91 -7.88
N GLU A 126 20.45 20.65 -7.34
CA GLU A 126 20.07 20.94 -5.94
C GLU A 126 20.27 19.73 -5.00
N THR A 127 20.64 18.57 -5.54
CA THR A 127 20.80 17.32 -4.80
C THR A 127 22.21 16.72 -4.95
N PRO A 128 23.25 17.39 -4.40
CA PRO A 128 24.64 17.09 -4.68
C PRO A 128 25.15 15.73 -4.21
N LYS A 129 24.38 15.00 -3.36
CA LYS A 129 24.70 13.63 -2.94
C LYS A 129 24.42 12.61 -4.04
N LEU A 130 23.43 12.87 -4.89
CA LEU A 130 23.08 12.01 -6.01
C LEU A 130 24.14 12.12 -7.11
N LYS A 131 24.91 11.04 -7.30
CA LYS A 131 26.10 11.02 -8.17
C LYS A 131 25.95 10.14 -9.38
N HIS A 132 25.08 9.14 -9.32
CA HIS A 132 24.93 8.16 -10.37
C HIS A 132 23.45 7.98 -10.75
N VAL A 133 23.17 8.00 -12.05
CA VAL A 133 21.80 7.89 -12.56
C VAL A 133 21.76 6.85 -13.67
N VAL A 134 20.87 5.88 -13.52
CA VAL A 134 20.56 4.85 -14.52
C VAL A 134 19.16 5.08 -15.07
N VAL A 135 19.01 5.03 -16.40
CA VAL A 135 17.79 5.42 -17.10
C VAL A 135 17.17 4.22 -17.82
N VAL A 136 15.96 3.88 -17.44
CA VAL A 136 15.17 2.81 -18.06
C VAL A 136 14.49 3.36 -19.31
N ASP A 137 14.67 2.71 -20.44
CA ASP A 137 13.97 3.04 -21.68
C ASP A 137 12.49 2.57 -21.57
N ASP A 138 11.60 3.52 -21.54
CA ASP A 138 10.14 3.30 -21.51
C ASP A 138 9.46 3.68 -22.83
N GLY A 139 10.25 3.85 -23.90
CA GLY A 139 9.80 4.27 -25.23
C GLY A 139 9.52 5.77 -25.37
N SER A 140 9.82 6.58 -24.34
CA SER A 140 9.69 8.05 -24.40
C SER A 140 10.96 8.72 -24.96
N ASP A 141 10.85 10.02 -25.31
CA ASP A 141 11.94 10.80 -25.95
C ASP A 141 12.74 11.66 -24.95
N GLY A 142 12.64 11.40 -23.62
CA GLY A 142 13.34 12.18 -22.59
C GLY A 142 14.86 12.17 -22.79
N ASP A 143 15.50 13.36 -22.74
CA ASP A 143 16.94 13.49 -22.85
C ASP A 143 17.62 13.37 -21.48
N TYR A 144 18.46 12.36 -21.33
CA TYR A 144 19.26 12.12 -20.12
C TYR A 144 20.76 12.34 -20.31
N SER A 145 21.17 12.73 -21.50
CA SER A 145 22.58 13.00 -21.81
C SER A 145 23.12 14.23 -21.07
N SER A 146 22.26 15.22 -20.82
CA SER A 146 22.60 16.49 -20.17
C SER A 146 23.13 16.35 -18.74
N TYR A 147 22.80 15.26 -18.06
CA TYR A 147 23.29 14.97 -16.70
C TYR A 147 24.08 13.66 -16.58
N GLY A 148 24.48 13.08 -17.72
CA GLY A 148 25.32 11.89 -17.75
C GLY A 148 24.63 10.62 -17.26
N GLY A 149 23.33 10.50 -17.48
CA GLY A 149 22.58 9.26 -17.20
C GLY A 149 23.11 8.09 -18.05
N VAL A 150 23.14 6.90 -17.47
CA VAL A 150 23.56 5.66 -18.13
C VAL A 150 22.31 4.88 -18.52
N ASP A 151 22.23 4.42 -19.76
CA ASP A 151 21.16 3.54 -20.21
C ASP A 151 21.13 2.24 -19.40
N TYR A 152 19.92 1.75 -19.06
CA TYR A 152 19.73 0.61 -18.15
C TYR A 152 20.34 -0.68 -18.71
N GLU A 153 20.11 -1.01 -19.98
CA GLU A 153 20.65 -2.23 -20.58
C GLU A 153 22.19 -2.12 -20.76
N THR A 154 22.71 -0.92 -20.99
CA THR A 154 24.16 -0.66 -20.97
C THR A 154 24.72 -0.92 -19.56
N ALA A 155 24.06 -0.44 -18.51
CA ALA A 155 24.47 -0.69 -17.13
C ALA A 155 24.48 -2.19 -16.80
N LEU A 156 23.48 -2.94 -17.27
CA LEU A 156 23.46 -4.40 -17.11
C LEU A 156 24.59 -5.09 -17.87
N ALA A 157 24.89 -4.64 -19.09
CA ALA A 157 25.96 -5.23 -19.91
C ALA A 157 27.36 -5.04 -19.29
N GLU A 158 27.56 -4.00 -18.51
CA GLU A 158 28.80 -3.72 -17.78
C GLU A 158 28.96 -4.55 -16.48
N GLY A 159 27.85 -5.01 -15.90
CA GLY A 159 27.83 -5.73 -14.63
C GLY A 159 28.02 -7.23 -14.79
N SER A 160 28.60 -7.87 -13.75
CA SER A 160 28.72 -9.33 -13.66
C SER A 160 27.36 -9.99 -13.34
N PRO A 161 27.06 -11.16 -13.91
CA PRO A 161 25.88 -11.93 -13.56
C PRO A 161 26.04 -12.73 -12.26
N GLU A 162 27.25 -12.82 -11.71
CA GLU A 162 27.58 -13.71 -10.62
C GLU A 162 26.93 -13.28 -9.29
N ARG A 163 26.60 -14.27 -8.45
CA ARG A 163 26.07 -14.07 -7.09
C ARG A 163 27.22 -14.08 -6.08
N ASP A 164 28.13 -13.11 -6.18
CA ASP A 164 29.36 -13.03 -5.36
C ASP A 164 29.37 -11.81 -4.44
N PHE A 165 28.22 -11.51 -3.82
CA PHE A 165 28.04 -10.40 -2.90
C PHE A 165 28.50 -10.77 -1.49
N ALA A 166 28.83 -9.73 -0.70
CA ALA A 166 29.16 -9.89 0.71
C ALA A 166 27.97 -10.46 1.51
N GLU A 167 28.28 -11.16 2.59
CA GLU A 167 27.27 -11.67 3.53
C GLU A 167 26.35 -10.54 3.99
N ARG A 168 25.04 -10.81 3.95
CA ARG A 168 23.96 -9.89 4.29
C ARG A 168 23.54 -10.07 5.76
N SER A 169 22.70 -9.18 6.26
CA SER A 169 22.26 -9.17 7.64
C SER A 169 20.75 -9.01 7.75
N ALA A 170 20.15 -9.68 8.73
CA ALA A 170 18.77 -9.46 9.15
C ALA A 170 18.52 -8.01 9.59
N ASP A 171 19.55 -7.30 10.02
CA ASP A 171 19.51 -5.89 10.45
C ASP A 171 19.66 -4.89 9.30
N ASP A 172 19.84 -5.36 8.05
CA ASP A 172 19.83 -4.48 6.89
C ASP A 172 18.50 -3.74 6.81
N ILE A 173 18.54 -2.53 6.26
CA ILE A 173 17.41 -1.60 6.35
C ILE A 173 16.58 -1.59 5.07
N TYR A 174 15.28 -1.75 5.27
CA TYR A 174 14.24 -1.40 4.30
C TYR A 174 13.62 -0.06 4.69
N ILE A 175 13.43 0.82 3.75
CA ILE A 175 12.77 2.11 3.96
C ILE A 175 11.56 2.25 3.04
N LEU A 176 10.46 2.77 3.60
CA LEU A 176 9.28 3.10 2.81
C LEU A 176 8.90 4.56 3.04
N TYR A 177 9.05 5.39 2.01
CA TYR A 177 8.55 6.75 2.04
C TYR A 177 7.04 6.77 1.80
N THR A 178 6.31 7.34 2.75
CA THR A 178 4.85 7.43 2.70
C THR A 178 4.42 8.87 2.55
N GLY A 179 3.41 9.14 1.71
CA GLY A 179 2.74 10.43 1.69
C GLY A 179 1.99 10.64 3.01
N GLY A 180 2.47 11.55 3.83
CA GLY A 180 1.79 11.93 5.06
C GLY A 180 0.55 12.80 4.76
N THR A 181 -0.48 12.68 5.59
CA THR A 181 -1.66 13.58 5.54
C THR A 181 -1.32 15.02 5.97
N THR A 182 -0.11 15.27 6.46
CA THR A 182 0.30 16.52 7.12
C THR A 182 1.62 17.08 6.61
N GLY A 183 1.98 16.92 5.33
CA GLY A 183 3.19 17.53 4.77
C GLY A 183 4.05 16.59 3.91
N TYR A 184 5.34 16.84 3.88
CA TYR A 184 6.30 16.08 3.09
C TYR A 184 6.35 14.59 3.48
N PRO A 185 6.64 13.69 2.50
CA PRO A 185 6.72 12.26 2.75
C PRO A 185 7.83 11.92 3.76
N LYS A 186 7.61 10.88 4.55
CA LYS A 186 8.54 10.40 5.57
C LYS A 186 8.91 8.95 5.34
N GLY A 187 10.18 8.62 5.53
CA GLY A 187 10.69 7.27 5.41
C GLY A 187 10.45 6.48 6.70
N VAL A 188 9.69 5.40 6.62
CA VAL A 188 9.51 4.44 7.71
C VAL A 188 10.60 3.40 7.62
N LEU A 189 11.38 3.26 8.68
CA LEU A 189 12.55 2.37 8.77
C LEU A 189 12.16 1.01 9.33
N TRP A 190 12.53 -0.04 8.64
CA TRP A 190 12.38 -1.41 9.09
C TRP A 190 13.70 -2.18 8.97
N ARG A 191 13.94 -3.14 9.88
CA ARG A 191 14.90 -4.19 9.61
C ARG A 191 14.32 -5.16 8.57
N HIS A 192 15.16 -5.76 7.73
CA HIS A 192 14.72 -6.72 6.71
C HIS A 192 13.95 -7.90 7.31
N GLU A 193 14.44 -8.46 8.42
CA GLU A 193 13.72 -9.54 9.11
C GLU A 193 12.34 -9.11 9.60
N ASP A 194 12.25 -7.94 10.25
CA ASP A 194 10.99 -7.48 10.83
C ASP A 194 9.93 -7.23 9.77
N ILE A 195 10.28 -6.59 8.66
CA ILE A 195 9.33 -6.33 7.59
C ILE A 195 8.93 -7.61 6.83
N TRP A 196 9.85 -8.56 6.64
CA TRP A 196 9.53 -9.85 6.09
C TRP A 196 8.54 -10.62 6.98
N ARG A 197 8.82 -10.69 8.29
CA ARG A 197 7.91 -11.32 9.26
C ARG A 197 6.54 -10.65 9.26
N ALA A 198 6.50 -9.32 9.19
CA ALA A 198 5.26 -8.55 9.26
C ALA A 198 4.44 -8.56 7.96
N LEU A 199 5.06 -8.60 6.77
CA LEU A 199 4.39 -8.38 5.48
C LEU A 199 4.77 -9.38 4.39
N GLY A 200 5.92 -10.03 4.47
CA GLY A 200 6.49 -10.88 3.42
C GLY A 200 6.13 -12.36 3.50
N GLY A 201 5.18 -12.74 4.35
CA GLY A 201 4.77 -14.13 4.52
C GLY A 201 5.51 -14.87 5.65
N GLY A 202 6.37 -14.20 6.41
CA GLY A 202 7.06 -14.80 7.57
C GLY A 202 6.15 -15.13 8.75
N ILE A 203 4.88 -14.71 8.69
CA ILE A 203 3.79 -15.11 9.61
C ILE A 203 2.65 -15.66 8.77
N ASN A 204 2.10 -16.80 9.18
CA ASN A 204 0.85 -17.31 8.62
C ASN A 204 -0.30 -16.43 9.11
N PHE A 205 -0.94 -15.69 8.21
CA PHE A 205 -1.99 -14.74 8.54
C PHE A 205 -3.26 -15.37 9.11
N VAL A 206 -3.49 -16.65 8.86
CA VAL A 206 -4.68 -17.37 9.37
C VAL A 206 -4.44 -17.92 10.77
N THR A 207 -3.26 -18.55 10.99
CA THR A 207 -2.94 -19.19 12.29
C THR A 207 -2.18 -18.26 13.23
N GLY A 208 -1.56 -17.19 12.73
CA GLY A 208 -0.67 -16.30 13.50
C GLY A 208 0.67 -16.94 13.87
N GLU A 209 0.99 -18.10 13.29
CA GLU A 209 2.24 -18.81 13.53
C GLU A 209 3.37 -18.27 12.66
N TYR A 210 4.56 -18.22 13.22
CA TYR A 210 5.75 -17.86 12.47
C TYR A 210 6.17 -19.00 11.54
N VAL A 211 6.60 -18.63 10.33
CA VAL A 211 7.31 -19.54 9.45
C VAL A 211 8.62 -19.94 10.15
N PRO A 212 8.93 -21.26 10.25
CA PRO A 212 10.03 -21.74 11.08
C PRO A 212 11.40 -21.25 10.63
N ASP A 213 11.62 -21.14 9.33
CA ASP A 213 12.88 -20.69 8.73
C ASP A 213 12.65 -19.97 7.39
N GLU A 214 13.71 -19.44 6.82
CA GLU A 214 13.71 -18.68 5.56
C GLU A 214 13.48 -19.54 4.32
N TRP A 215 13.80 -20.84 4.39
CA TRP A 215 13.67 -21.79 3.28
C TRP A 215 12.24 -22.26 3.07
N THR A 216 11.43 -22.18 4.11
CA THR A 216 10.06 -22.72 4.12
C THR A 216 9.20 -22.17 2.99
N LEU A 217 9.29 -20.87 2.70
CA LEU A 217 8.49 -20.26 1.62
C LEU A 217 8.93 -20.76 0.24
N ALA A 218 10.22 -20.85 -0.02
CA ALA A 218 10.77 -21.36 -1.27
C ALA A 218 10.44 -22.85 -1.47
N GLU A 219 10.53 -23.64 -0.42
CA GLU A 219 10.16 -25.08 -0.46
C GLU A 219 8.66 -25.26 -0.73
N GLN A 220 7.78 -24.47 -0.14
CA GLN A 220 6.35 -24.46 -0.44
C GLN A 220 6.12 -24.15 -1.93
N GLY A 221 6.90 -23.24 -2.50
CA GLY A 221 6.85 -22.85 -3.90
C GLY A 221 7.10 -23.98 -4.88
N LYS A 222 7.88 -25.02 -4.51
CA LYS A 222 8.12 -26.20 -5.36
C LYS A 222 6.84 -26.99 -5.63
N SER A 223 5.92 -27.04 -4.68
CA SER A 223 4.68 -27.83 -4.78
C SER A 223 3.52 -27.10 -5.47
N GLY A 224 3.60 -25.79 -5.65
CA GLY A 224 2.56 -24.98 -6.29
C GLY A 224 2.86 -23.49 -6.23
N SER A 225 2.13 -22.72 -7.03
CA SER A 225 2.25 -21.27 -7.05
C SER A 225 0.89 -20.64 -7.35
N LEU A 226 0.73 -19.38 -6.93
CA LEU A 226 -0.44 -18.56 -7.23
C LEU A 226 -0.01 -17.32 -8.01
N VAL A 227 -0.50 -17.18 -9.24
CA VAL A 227 -0.23 -15.97 -10.04
C VAL A 227 -0.90 -14.77 -9.38
N ARG A 228 -0.12 -13.74 -9.07
CA ARG A 228 -0.59 -12.55 -8.35
C ARG A 228 -0.46 -11.29 -9.19
N LEU A 229 -1.48 -10.43 -9.13
CA LEU A 229 -1.48 -9.12 -9.75
C LEU A 229 -1.72 -8.05 -8.69
N PRO A 230 -0.66 -7.35 -8.21
CA PRO A 230 -0.84 -6.12 -7.45
C PRO A 230 -1.20 -4.97 -8.41
N ALA A 231 -2.48 -4.57 -8.42
CA ALA A 231 -2.95 -3.48 -9.28
C ALA A 231 -2.51 -2.09 -8.78
N ALA A 232 -2.12 -1.99 -7.51
CA ALA A 232 -1.57 -0.78 -6.93
C ALA A 232 -0.13 -0.52 -7.40
N PRO A 233 0.30 0.77 -7.41
CA PRO A 233 1.68 1.11 -7.76
C PRO A 233 2.72 0.58 -6.75
N LEU A 234 3.87 0.12 -7.27
CA LEU A 234 5.04 -0.31 -6.46
C LEU A 234 5.66 0.79 -5.59
N ILE A 235 5.30 2.04 -5.81
CA ILE A 235 5.67 3.13 -4.89
C ILE A 235 5.01 3.02 -3.52
N HIS A 236 4.09 2.06 -3.33
CA HIS A 236 3.39 1.80 -2.06
C HIS A 236 3.73 0.43 -1.50
N GLY A 237 3.89 0.36 -0.18
CA GLY A 237 4.27 -0.86 0.53
C GLY A 237 3.34 -2.05 0.27
N ALA A 238 2.02 -1.82 0.15
CA ALA A 238 1.08 -2.90 -0.13
C ALA A 238 1.39 -3.64 -1.44
N ALA A 239 1.71 -2.91 -2.52
CA ALA A 239 2.07 -3.52 -3.79
C ALA A 239 3.46 -4.17 -3.76
N GLN A 240 4.44 -3.52 -3.10
CA GLN A 240 5.78 -4.11 -2.94
C GLN A 240 5.71 -5.44 -2.20
N TRP A 241 5.00 -5.48 -1.08
CA TRP A 241 4.93 -6.70 -0.25
C TRP A 241 4.01 -7.77 -0.84
N ALA A 242 3.00 -7.39 -1.64
CA ALA A 242 2.27 -8.35 -2.46
C ALA A 242 3.17 -9.00 -3.52
N ALA A 243 4.07 -8.22 -4.15
CA ALA A 243 5.02 -8.73 -5.12
C ALA A 243 6.13 -9.57 -4.46
N PHE A 244 6.82 -9.05 -3.44
CA PHE A 244 7.88 -9.79 -2.75
C PHE A 244 7.37 -11.07 -2.08
N GLY A 245 6.23 -11.02 -1.39
CA GLY A 245 5.62 -12.21 -0.79
C GLY A 245 5.21 -13.26 -1.82
N ALA A 246 4.87 -12.87 -3.06
CA ALA A 246 4.69 -13.80 -4.15
C ALA A 246 6.02 -14.43 -4.58
N LEU A 247 7.03 -13.60 -4.82
CA LEU A 247 8.33 -14.08 -5.29
C LEU A 247 9.02 -15.01 -4.29
N PHE A 248 8.95 -14.74 -2.99
CA PHE A 248 9.52 -15.63 -1.97
C PHE A 248 8.91 -17.04 -1.98
N THR A 249 7.67 -17.16 -2.43
CA THR A 249 6.99 -18.45 -2.62
C THR A 249 7.12 -18.99 -4.04
N GLY A 250 8.05 -18.49 -4.84
CA GLY A 250 8.22 -18.91 -6.24
C GLY A 250 6.97 -18.66 -7.10
N SER A 251 6.12 -17.71 -6.74
CA SER A 251 4.86 -17.38 -7.43
C SER A 251 5.05 -16.25 -8.43
N PRO A 252 4.47 -16.35 -9.65
CA PRO A 252 4.54 -15.29 -10.65
C PRO A 252 3.84 -14.01 -10.22
N VAL A 253 4.42 -12.87 -10.56
CA VAL A 253 3.84 -11.55 -10.40
C VAL A 253 3.53 -10.95 -11.78
N VAL A 254 2.32 -10.43 -11.94
CA VAL A 254 1.89 -9.74 -13.16
C VAL A 254 1.74 -8.25 -12.85
N PHE A 255 2.40 -7.41 -13.62
CA PHE A 255 2.29 -5.96 -13.50
C PHE A 255 1.51 -5.35 -14.65
N VAL A 256 0.66 -4.40 -14.30
CA VAL A 256 0.13 -3.38 -15.20
C VAL A 256 0.88 -2.08 -14.86
N PRO A 257 1.58 -1.45 -15.81
CA PRO A 257 2.44 -0.30 -15.52
C PRO A 257 1.71 0.87 -14.87
N ARG A 258 0.47 1.07 -15.28
CA ARG A 258 -0.44 2.07 -14.72
C ARG A 258 -1.81 1.42 -14.55
N PHE A 259 -2.48 1.70 -13.42
CA PHE A 259 -3.82 1.20 -13.21
C PHE A 259 -4.77 1.69 -14.31
N ASP A 260 -5.30 0.75 -15.04
CA ASP A 260 -6.41 0.85 -15.97
C ASP A 260 -7.24 -0.43 -15.81
N ALA A 261 -8.55 -0.28 -15.62
CA ALA A 261 -9.38 -1.42 -15.26
C ALA A 261 -9.52 -2.46 -16.38
N HIS A 262 -9.56 -2.01 -17.64
CA HIS A 262 -9.60 -2.92 -18.79
C HIS A 262 -8.28 -3.66 -18.97
N GLU A 263 -7.13 -2.96 -18.83
CA GLU A 263 -5.81 -3.59 -18.87
C GLU A 263 -5.61 -4.59 -17.71
N VAL A 264 -6.14 -4.30 -16.52
CA VAL A 264 -6.12 -5.25 -15.39
C VAL A 264 -6.90 -6.51 -15.74
N TRP A 265 -8.12 -6.41 -16.27
CA TRP A 265 -8.91 -7.58 -16.65
C TRP A 265 -8.28 -8.38 -17.79
N LYS A 266 -7.71 -7.67 -18.77
CA LYS A 266 -6.94 -8.32 -19.83
C LYS A 266 -5.74 -9.09 -19.27
N ALA A 267 -4.97 -8.48 -18.37
CA ALA A 267 -3.83 -9.14 -17.71
C ALA A 267 -4.28 -10.34 -16.86
N VAL A 268 -5.44 -10.26 -16.19
CA VAL A 268 -6.04 -11.38 -15.44
C VAL A 268 -6.32 -12.55 -16.36
N GLN A 269 -7.01 -12.31 -17.46
CA GLN A 269 -7.36 -13.34 -18.45
C GLN A 269 -6.13 -13.98 -19.08
N ASP A 270 -5.21 -13.17 -19.60
CA ASP A 270 -4.06 -13.60 -20.38
C ASP A 270 -3.04 -14.38 -19.54
N ASN A 271 -2.93 -14.04 -18.25
CA ASN A 271 -1.96 -14.66 -17.34
C ASN A 271 -2.59 -15.58 -16.29
N LYS A 272 -3.91 -15.80 -16.35
CA LYS A 272 -4.64 -16.64 -15.40
C LYS A 272 -4.36 -16.25 -13.95
N VAL A 273 -4.45 -14.96 -13.67
CA VAL A 273 -4.23 -14.39 -12.32
C VAL A 273 -5.19 -15.03 -11.33
N GLN A 274 -4.67 -15.45 -10.19
CA GLN A 274 -5.43 -16.11 -9.14
C GLN A 274 -5.67 -15.19 -7.92
N VAL A 275 -4.76 -14.25 -7.65
CA VAL A 275 -4.92 -13.28 -6.55
C VAL A 275 -4.75 -11.87 -7.11
N LEU A 276 -5.81 -11.08 -7.00
CA LEU A 276 -5.82 -9.66 -7.38
C LEU A 276 -5.72 -8.80 -6.12
N THR A 277 -4.69 -7.93 -6.05
CA THR A 277 -4.53 -7.01 -4.92
C THR A 277 -4.91 -5.59 -5.35
N ILE A 278 -5.87 -4.98 -4.64
CA ILE A 278 -6.45 -3.68 -4.95
C ILE A 278 -6.38 -2.72 -3.75
N VAL A 279 -6.79 -1.47 -3.98
CA VAL A 279 -6.91 -0.43 -2.95
C VAL A 279 -8.36 0.05 -2.87
N GLY A 280 -9.14 -0.63 -2.06
CA GLY A 280 -10.52 -0.27 -1.73
C GLY A 280 -11.42 0.04 -2.93
N ASP A 281 -12.44 0.86 -2.68
CA ASP A 281 -13.43 1.26 -3.68
C ASP A 281 -12.82 1.97 -4.89
N ALA A 282 -11.72 2.70 -4.69
CA ALA A 282 -11.06 3.46 -5.75
C ALA A 282 -10.60 2.61 -6.94
N MET A 283 -10.29 1.34 -6.69
CA MET A 283 -9.95 0.38 -7.76
C MET A 283 -11.10 -0.60 -8.02
N ALA A 284 -11.83 -1.00 -6.98
CA ALA A 284 -12.90 -1.99 -7.13
C ALA A 284 -14.03 -1.50 -8.04
N ARG A 285 -14.47 -0.23 -7.91
CA ARG A 285 -15.56 0.32 -8.75
C ARG A 285 -15.20 0.38 -10.23
N PRO A 286 -14.06 0.99 -10.65
CA PRO A 286 -13.65 0.92 -12.05
C PRO A 286 -13.52 -0.51 -12.58
N LEU A 287 -13.03 -1.45 -11.75
CA LEU A 287 -12.96 -2.86 -12.15
C LEU A 287 -14.34 -3.49 -12.38
N ILE A 288 -15.32 -3.19 -11.52
CA ILE A 288 -16.69 -3.64 -11.68
C ILE A 288 -17.29 -3.11 -12.97
N ASP A 289 -17.13 -1.82 -13.23
CA ASP A 289 -17.68 -1.16 -14.41
C ASP A 289 -17.06 -1.72 -15.69
N ALA A 290 -15.73 -1.81 -15.75
CA ALA A 290 -15.02 -2.40 -16.89
C ALA A 290 -15.35 -3.87 -17.13
N TYR A 291 -15.57 -4.66 -16.05
CA TYR A 291 -15.97 -6.06 -16.18
C TYR A 291 -17.36 -6.23 -16.82
N ARG A 292 -18.28 -5.28 -16.55
CA ARG A 292 -19.61 -5.26 -17.17
C ARG A 292 -19.60 -4.81 -18.61
N GLU A 293 -18.67 -3.93 -18.96
CA GLU A 293 -18.53 -3.38 -20.31
C GLU A 293 -17.79 -4.32 -21.26
N GLY A 294 -16.91 -5.15 -20.73
CA GLY A 294 -16.07 -6.07 -21.50
C GLY A 294 -16.50 -7.53 -21.39
N ASP A 295 -15.84 -8.38 -22.18
CA ASP A 295 -15.99 -9.84 -22.15
C ASP A 295 -14.66 -10.45 -21.66
N TYR A 296 -14.50 -10.51 -20.34
CA TYR A 296 -13.26 -10.99 -19.70
C TYR A 296 -13.47 -12.32 -18.99
N ASP A 297 -12.52 -13.25 -19.17
CA ASP A 297 -12.44 -14.48 -18.39
C ASP A 297 -11.68 -14.25 -17.07
N ALA A 298 -12.44 -14.04 -15.99
CA ALA A 298 -11.91 -13.91 -14.63
C ALA A 298 -12.06 -15.20 -13.79
N SER A 299 -12.35 -16.34 -14.41
CA SER A 299 -12.60 -17.62 -13.72
C SER A 299 -11.38 -18.13 -12.92
N SER A 300 -10.18 -17.66 -13.26
CA SER A 300 -8.95 -18.02 -12.55
C SER A 300 -8.81 -17.34 -11.19
N ILE A 301 -9.49 -16.21 -10.93
CA ILE A 301 -9.36 -15.48 -9.66
C ILE A 301 -9.98 -16.30 -8.54
N VAL A 302 -9.22 -16.56 -7.49
CA VAL A 302 -9.68 -17.21 -6.26
C VAL A 302 -9.82 -16.22 -5.10
N ALA A 303 -9.03 -15.14 -5.10
CA ALA A 303 -9.08 -14.13 -4.06
C ALA A 303 -8.85 -12.71 -4.59
N VAL A 304 -9.56 -11.75 -3.98
CA VAL A 304 -9.30 -10.30 -4.12
C VAL A 304 -8.89 -9.77 -2.76
N SER A 305 -7.66 -9.27 -2.67
CA SER A 305 -7.11 -8.71 -1.43
C SER A 305 -7.15 -7.19 -1.48
N SER A 306 -7.77 -6.56 -0.48
CA SER A 306 -7.85 -5.11 -0.39
C SER A 306 -7.05 -4.58 0.79
N HIS A 307 -6.31 -3.49 0.55
CA HIS A 307 -5.46 -2.84 1.54
C HIS A 307 -5.58 -1.32 1.46
N ALA A 308 -5.16 -0.65 2.52
CA ALA A 308 -4.84 0.77 2.58
C ALA A 308 -5.99 1.78 2.39
N ALA A 309 -7.16 1.38 1.91
CA ALA A 309 -8.35 2.22 1.80
C ALA A 309 -9.62 1.38 2.05
N LEU A 310 -10.70 2.07 2.38
CA LEU A 310 -11.99 1.42 2.63
C LEU A 310 -12.45 0.67 1.37
N PHE A 311 -12.77 -0.61 1.54
CA PHE A 311 -13.54 -1.41 0.60
C PHE A 311 -14.93 -1.57 1.19
N SER A 312 -15.86 -0.73 0.73
CA SER A 312 -17.20 -0.63 1.31
C SER A 312 -18.01 -1.90 1.08
N GLN A 313 -18.92 -2.19 1.99
CA GLN A 313 -19.75 -3.40 1.94
C GLN A 313 -20.58 -3.49 0.66
N SER A 314 -21.15 -2.38 0.22
CA SER A 314 -21.95 -2.33 -1.01
C SER A 314 -21.12 -2.70 -2.25
N VAL A 315 -19.87 -2.21 -2.34
CA VAL A 315 -18.97 -2.51 -3.45
C VAL A 315 -18.46 -3.95 -3.41
N LYS A 316 -18.21 -4.51 -2.21
CA LYS A 316 -17.89 -5.94 -2.05
C LYS A 316 -19.03 -6.84 -2.53
N GLN A 317 -20.27 -6.53 -2.13
CA GLN A 317 -21.43 -7.29 -2.57
C GLN A 317 -21.61 -7.21 -4.08
N GLU A 318 -21.43 -6.02 -4.67
CA GLU A 318 -21.47 -5.81 -6.10
C GLU A 318 -20.39 -6.65 -6.82
N PHE A 319 -19.15 -6.63 -6.32
CA PHE A 319 -18.04 -7.44 -6.84
C PHE A 319 -18.35 -8.94 -6.75
N LEU A 320 -18.83 -9.41 -5.59
CA LEU A 320 -19.19 -10.81 -5.36
C LEU A 320 -20.43 -11.26 -6.14
N SER A 321 -21.30 -10.32 -6.57
CA SER A 321 -22.40 -10.65 -7.48
C SER A 321 -21.93 -11.01 -8.89
N LEU A 322 -20.81 -10.41 -9.33
CA LEU A 322 -20.19 -10.69 -10.63
C LEU A 322 -19.29 -11.91 -10.58
N LEU A 323 -18.54 -12.07 -9.48
CA LEU A 323 -17.57 -13.16 -9.27
C LEU A 323 -17.89 -13.92 -7.96
N PRO A 324 -18.98 -14.73 -7.93
CA PRO A 324 -19.49 -15.33 -6.70
C PRO A 324 -18.59 -16.41 -6.08
N HIS A 325 -17.60 -16.89 -6.83
CA HIS A 325 -16.64 -17.90 -6.38
C HIS A 325 -15.41 -17.31 -5.69
N VAL A 326 -15.26 -15.98 -5.71
CA VAL A 326 -14.10 -15.28 -5.15
C VAL A 326 -14.27 -15.05 -3.66
N VAL A 327 -13.15 -15.13 -2.93
CA VAL A 327 -13.05 -14.66 -1.54
C VAL A 327 -12.42 -13.29 -1.52
N ILE A 328 -13.05 -12.32 -0.87
CA ILE A 328 -12.46 -11.01 -0.62
C ILE A 328 -11.75 -11.04 0.74
N THR A 329 -10.50 -10.58 0.79
CA THR A 329 -9.77 -10.41 2.04
C THR A 329 -9.56 -8.94 2.33
N ASP A 330 -9.99 -8.51 3.53
CA ASP A 330 -9.70 -7.19 4.07
C ASP A 330 -8.52 -7.28 5.01
N ALA A 331 -7.46 -6.54 4.76
CA ALA A 331 -6.33 -6.46 5.65
C ALA A 331 -6.20 -5.07 6.26
N ILE A 332 -6.08 -5.01 7.58
CA ILE A 332 -5.76 -3.78 8.31
C ILE A 332 -4.25 -3.75 8.57
N GLY A 333 -3.65 -2.62 8.28
CA GLY A 333 -2.25 -2.35 8.52
C GLY A 333 -1.84 -0.98 7.98
N SER A 334 -0.64 -0.59 8.30
CA SER A 334 -0.03 0.64 7.81
C SER A 334 1.46 0.44 7.56
N SER A 335 2.11 1.42 6.93
CA SER A 335 3.57 1.40 6.79
C SER A 335 4.28 1.39 8.14
N GLU A 336 3.64 1.95 9.15
CA GLU A 336 4.16 2.07 10.52
C GLU A 336 3.87 0.83 11.38
N SER A 337 2.85 0.04 11.08
CA SER A 337 2.52 -1.15 11.89
C SER A 337 2.75 -2.47 11.18
N GLY A 338 2.91 -2.46 9.86
CA GLY A 338 2.82 -3.68 9.08
C GLY A 338 1.40 -4.26 9.12
N PHE A 339 1.27 -5.56 8.98
CA PHE A 339 0.00 -6.28 9.04
C PHE A 339 -0.51 -6.39 10.49
N THR A 340 -1.75 -6.01 10.73
CA THR A 340 -2.36 -5.99 12.06
C THR A 340 -3.49 -7.01 12.21
N GLY A 341 -4.28 -7.19 11.15
CA GLY A 341 -5.40 -8.13 11.15
C GLY A 341 -5.96 -8.39 9.77
N ILE A 342 -6.73 -9.47 9.63
CA ILE A 342 -7.37 -9.87 8.38
C ILE A 342 -8.81 -10.32 8.62
N GLY A 343 -9.70 -9.92 7.72
CA GLY A 343 -11.04 -10.44 7.57
C GLY A 343 -11.22 -11.12 6.23
N MET A 344 -12.13 -12.08 6.16
CA MET A 344 -12.53 -12.74 4.91
C MET A 344 -14.02 -12.57 4.68
N VAL A 345 -14.38 -12.22 3.45
CA VAL A 345 -15.76 -12.02 3.01
C VAL A 345 -16.02 -12.87 1.78
N SER A 346 -17.07 -13.64 1.80
CA SER A 346 -17.61 -14.38 0.66
C SER A 346 -19.03 -13.94 0.36
N LYS A 347 -19.63 -14.46 -0.70
CA LYS A 347 -21.01 -14.13 -1.08
C LYS A 347 -22.02 -14.36 0.05
N ASP A 348 -21.79 -15.36 0.90
CA ASP A 348 -22.73 -15.78 1.97
C ASP A 348 -22.41 -15.14 3.33
N SER A 349 -21.44 -14.23 3.39
CA SER A 349 -21.06 -13.55 4.62
C SER A 349 -22.02 -12.41 4.96
N ASP A 350 -22.39 -12.28 6.24
CA ASP A 350 -23.12 -11.12 6.74
C ASP A 350 -22.15 -10.12 7.39
N HIS A 351 -22.00 -8.95 6.77
CA HIS A 351 -21.09 -7.91 7.24
C HIS A 351 -21.74 -6.54 7.12
N SER A 352 -22.61 -6.21 8.04
CA SER A 352 -23.39 -4.98 8.03
C SER A 352 -22.62 -3.73 8.48
N ALA A 353 -21.40 -3.84 9.05
CA ALA A 353 -20.73 -2.70 9.68
C ALA A 353 -19.21 -2.68 9.44
N GLY A 354 -18.76 -2.07 8.35
CA GLY A 354 -17.33 -1.80 8.08
C GLY A 354 -16.44 -3.04 7.92
N PRO A 355 -15.13 -2.86 7.67
CA PRO A 355 -14.19 -3.98 7.61
C PRO A 355 -14.03 -4.64 8.98
N ARG A 356 -14.45 -5.89 9.13
CA ARG A 356 -14.23 -6.72 10.33
C ARG A 356 -13.02 -7.60 10.14
N VAL A 357 -12.11 -7.56 11.10
CA VAL A 357 -10.89 -8.36 11.07
C VAL A 357 -10.66 -9.10 12.38
N ASN A 358 -9.97 -10.22 12.28
CA ASN A 358 -9.35 -10.85 13.44
C ASN A 358 -7.96 -10.21 13.63
N PHE A 359 -7.68 -9.76 14.84
CA PHE A 359 -6.34 -9.30 15.20
C PHE A 359 -5.34 -10.46 15.22
N GLY A 360 -4.13 -10.19 14.75
CA GLY A 360 -2.99 -11.04 15.06
C GLY A 360 -2.66 -10.98 16.56
N LYS A 361 -1.94 -11.98 17.06
CA LYS A 361 -1.56 -12.12 18.49
C LYS A 361 -0.77 -10.94 19.07
N ASP A 362 -0.16 -10.12 18.21
CA ASP A 362 0.67 -8.98 18.57
C ASP A 362 -0.07 -7.64 18.47
N ALA A 363 -1.38 -7.66 18.22
CA ALA A 363 -2.24 -6.49 18.12
C ALA A 363 -3.21 -6.41 19.30
N ILE A 364 -3.39 -5.19 19.84
CA ILE A 364 -4.30 -4.86 20.94
C ILE A 364 -4.96 -3.52 20.69
N LEU A 365 -5.96 -3.16 21.50
CA LEU A 365 -6.44 -1.79 21.60
C LEU A 365 -5.91 -1.13 22.89
N VAL A 366 -5.56 0.15 22.76
CA VAL A 366 -5.21 1.01 23.90
C VAL A 366 -6.10 2.25 23.89
N ASP A 367 -6.32 2.86 25.06
CA ASP A 367 -7.04 4.13 25.15
C ASP A 367 -6.13 5.33 24.76
N ASP A 368 -6.67 6.54 24.84
CA ASP A 368 -5.95 7.77 24.50
C ASP A 368 -4.77 8.05 25.46
N ASP A 369 -4.77 7.46 26.66
CA ASP A 369 -3.69 7.57 27.66
C ASP A 369 -2.66 6.43 27.54
N GLY A 370 -2.85 5.51 26.59
CA GLY A 370 -1.97 4.36 26.33
C GLY A 370 -2.23 3.16 27.24
N ALA A 371 -3.32 3.14 28.02
CA ALA A 371 -3.67 1.99 28.81
C ALA A 371 -4.40 0.92 27.99
N LEU A 372 -4.23 -0.35 28.38
CA LEU A 372 -4.84 -1.47 27.68
C LEU A 372 -6.37 -1.42 27.76
N VAL A 373 -7.04 -1.46 26.62
CA VAL A 373 -8.49 -1.60 26.52
C VAL A 373 -8.87 -3.08 26.65
N GLU A 374 -9.70 -3.40 27.63
CA GLU A 374 -10.20 -4.76 27.84
C GLU A 374 -11.02 -5.21 26.62
N PRO A 375 -10.74 -6.41 26.04
CA PRO A 375 -11.52 -6.95 24.94
C PRO A 375 -12.95 -7.28 25.35
N LYS A 376 -13.88 -6.39 25.08
CA LYS A 376 -15.33 -6.57 25.31
C LYS A 376 -16.14 -5.86 24.24
N PRO A 377 -17.33 -6.38 23.90
CA PRO A 377 -18.20 -5.78 22.89
C PRO A 377 -18.42 -4.27 23.10
N GLY A 378 -18.26 -3.51 22.02
CA GLY A 378 -18.44 -2.06 22.03
C GLY A 378 -17.24 -1.25 22.55
N ALA A 379 -16.22 -1.89 23.12
CA ALA A 379 -15.02 -1.16 23.57
C ALA A 379 -14.23 -0.62 22.39
N ILE A 380 -13.86 0.66 22.48
CA ILE A 380 -13.14 1.40 21.43
C ILE A 380 -11.77 1.78 21.94
N GLY A 381 -10.76 1.73 21.06
CA GLY A 381 -9.41 2.17 21.36
C GLY A 381 -8.58 2.35 20.10
N LEU A 382 -7.35 2.84 20.29
CA LEU A 382 -6.32 2.94 19.27
C LEU A 382 -5.69 1.56 19.04
N ILE A 383 -5.48 1.21 17.78
CA ILE A 383 -4.77 -0.01 17.43
C ILE A 383 -3.29 0.14 17.81
N ALA A 384 -2.80 -0.78 18.62
CA ALA A 384 -1.41 -0.90 19.02
C ALA A 384 -0.85 -2.26 18.59
N ARG A 385 0.37 -2.27 18.03
CA ARG A 385 1.04 -3.50 17.59
C ARG A 385 2.47 -3.58 18.14
N ARG A 386 2.89 -4.77 18.54
CA ARG A 386 4.25 -5.08 19.01
C ARG A 386 4.92 -6.15 18.15
N GLY A 387 6.09 -6.62 18.60
CA GLY A 387 6.89 -7.66 17.95
C GLY A 387 7.68 -7.09 16.76
N HIS A 388 7.49 -7.64 15.58
CA HIS A 388 8.12 -7.15 14.36
C HIS A 388 7.45 -5.84 13.91
N VAL A 389 8.02 -4.73 14.37
CA VAL A 389 7.56 -3.34 14.13
C VAL A 389 8.73 -2.48 13.66
N PRO A 390 8.48 -1.33 12.99
CA PRO A 390 9.56 -0.51 12.46
C PRO A 390 10.44 0.07 13.56
N LEU A 391 11.64 0.48 13.18
CA LEU A 391 12.57 1.18 14.07
C LEU A 391 12.07 2.61 14.39
N GLY A 392 11.42 3.25 13.40
CA GLY A 392 10.92 4.62 13.51
C GLY A 392 10.89 5.31 12.16
N TYR A 393 10.92 6.64 12.18
CA TYR A 393 11.02 7.47 10.98
C TYR A 393 12.46 7.93 10.74
N TYR A 394 12.89 7.86 9.50
CA TYR A 394 14.19 8.35 9.07
C TYR A 394 14.31 9.86 9.31
N LYS A 395 15.36 10.28 10.04
CA LYS A 395 15.63 11.68 10.42
C LYS A 395 14.49 12.41 11.16
N ASP A 396 13.55 11.68 11.77
CA ASP A 396 12.45 12.30 12.53
C ASP A 396 12.24 11.60 13.88
N PRO A 397 13.17 11.78 14.85
CA PRO A 397 13.06 11.16 16.17
C PRO A 397 11.84 11.67 16.94
N ALA A 398 11.47 12.95 16.79
CA ALA A 398 10.33 13.53 17.49
C ALA A 398 8.99 12.91 17.06
N LYS A 399 8.83 12.56 15.76
CA LYS A 399 7.66 11.84 15.30
C LYS A 399 7.73 10.36 15.69
N THR A 400 8.93 9.78 15.71
CA THR A 400 9.14 8.40 16.15
C THR A 400 8.65 8.23 17.60
N GLU A 401 9.06 9.10 18.52
CA GLU A 401 8.62 9.06 19.91
C GLU A 401 7.09 9.13 20.07
N LYS A 402 6.39 9.82 19.18
CA LYS A 402 4.93 10.00 19.26
C LYS A 402 4.12 8.77 18.88
N ILE A 403 4.67 7.87 18.04
CA ILE A 403 3.95 6.68 17.58
C ILE A 403 4.38 5.42 18.31
N PHE A 404 5.42 5.48 19.15
CA PHE A 404 5.83 4.34 19.96
C PHE A 404 5.50 4.61 21.42
N VAL A 405 4.88 3.61 22.06
CA VAL A 405 4.55 3.62 23.47
C VAL A 405 5.11 2.36 24.13
N GLU A 406 5.42 2.44 25.42
CA GLU A 406 5.80 1.30 26.23
C GLU A 406 4.63 0.90 27.13
N ILE A 407 4.18 -0.33 27.03
CA ILE A 407 3.08 -0.91 27.80
C ILE A 407 3.59 -2.19 28.46
N ASP A 408 3.59 -2.28 29.77
CA ASP A 408 4.09 -3.42 30.53
C ASP A 408 5.51 -3.86 30.13
N GLY A 409 6.42 -2.88 29.93
CA GLY A 409 7.81 -3.10 29.54
C GLY A 409 8.00 -3.60 28.09
N LYS A 410 6.96 -3.51 27.25
CA LYS A 410 6.98 -3.90 25.84
C LYS A 410 6.73 -2.70 24.95
N ARG A 411 7.51 -2.59 23.87
CA ARG A 411 7.37 -1.53 22.87
C ARG A 411 6.24 -1.85 21.88
N TYR A 412 5.31 -0.90 21.74
CA TYR A 412 4.22 -0.92 20.78
C TYR A 412 4.30 0.26 19.83
N VAL A 413 3.87 0.07 18.59
CA VAL A 413 3.60 1.15 17.65
C VAL A 413 2.10 1.43 17.63
N VAL A 414 1.72 2.72 17.69
CA VAL A 414 0.33 3.21 17.70
C VAL A 414 0.17 4.26 16.59
N PRO A 415 -0.18 3.83 15.35
CA PRO A 415 -0.24 4.75 14.21
C PRO A 415 -1.37 5.78 14.27
N GLY A 416 -2.35 5.59 15.15
CA GLY A 416 -3.47 6.50 15.37
C GLY A 416 -4.79 6.06 14.73
N ASP A 417 -4.91 4.79 14.34
CA ASP A 417 -6.15 4.21 13.82
C ASP A 417 -7.00 3.70 14.98
N TYR A 418 -8.28 4.10 15.04
CA TYR A 418 -9.24 3.63 16.03
C TYR A 418 -9.97 2.39 15.54
N ALA A 419 -10.29 1.50 16.47
CA ALA A 419 -11.11 0.32 16.20
C ALA A 419 -12.04 -0.01 17.39
N ARG A 420 -13.05 -0.83 17.12
CA ARG A 420 -14.04 -1.28 18.09
C ARG A 420 -14.09 -2.80 18.12
N TYR A 421 -14.14 -3.38 19.32
CA TYR A 421 -14.45 -4.80 19.50
C TYR A 421 -15.93 -5.05 19.24
N GLU A 422 -16.22 -6.06 18.42
CA GLU A 422 -17.56 -6.55 18.13
C GLU A 422 -17.99 -7.67 19.11
N GLU A 423 -19.23 -8.18 18.98
CA GLU A 423 -19.78 -9.22 19.87
C GLU A 423 -18.95 -10.51 19.90
N ASP A 424 -18.37 -10.89 18.76
CA ASP A 424 -17.50 -12.06 18.57
C ASP A 424 -16.01 -11.77 18.82
N LEU A 425 -15.68 -10.58 19.35
CA LEU A 425 -14.33 -10.06 19.57
C LEU A 425 -13.51 -9.85 18.27
N THR A 426 -14.11 -9.96 17.11
CA THR A 426 -13.53 -9.35 15.91
C THR A 426 -13.46 -7.84 16.07
N VAL A 427 -12.73 -7.19 15.22
CA VAL A 427 -12.48 -5.75 15.33
C VAL A 427 -12.96 -5.04 14.07
N THR A 428 -13.78 -4.00 14.25
CA THR A 428 -14.17 -3.08 13.17
C THR A 428 -13.24 -1.86 13.19
N LEU A 429 -12.60 -1.56 12.04
CA LEU A 429 -11.83 -0.35 11.86
C LEU A 429 -12.78 0.85 11.80
N LEU A 430 -12.52 1.87 12.61
CA LEU A 430 -13.31 3.11 12.66
C LEU A 430 -12.66 4.25 11.89
N GLY A 431 -11.34 4.17 11.63
CA GLY A 431 -10.56 5.17 10.91
C GLY A 431 -9.55 5.93 11.77
N ARG A 432 -8.88 6.91 11.17
CA ARG A 432 -7.81 7.66 11.84
C ARG A 432 -8.35 8.74 12.76
N GLY A 433 -7.84 8.80 13.98
CA GLY A 433 -8.20 9.83 14.97
C GLY A 433 -7.92 11.24 14.49
N SER A 434 -6.91 11.47 13.66
CA SER A 434 -6.59 12.78 13.07
C SER A 434 -7.63 13.27 12.04
N GLN A 435 -8.50 12.38 11.55
CA GLN A 435 -9.60 12.70 10.62
C GLN A 435 -10.96 12.69 11.33
N CYS A 436 -11.00 12.30 12.60
CA CYS A 436 -12.21 12.25 13.38
C CYS A 436 -12.86 13.64 13.48
N VAL A 437 -14.16 13.72 13.17
CA VAL A 437 -14.95 14.95 13.29
C VAL A 437 -15.51 15.03 14.71
N ASN A 438 -15.13 16.06 15.46
CA ASN A 438 -15.63 16.29 16.82
C ASN A 438 -16.87 17.20 16.75
N THR A 439 -18.06 16.61 16.78
CA THR A 439 -19.33 17.33 16.63
C THR A 439 -20.13 17.29 17.93
N GLY A 440 -20.27 18.42 18.61
CA GLY A 440 -21.05 18.53 19.84
C GLY A 440 -20.55 17.63 20.99
N GLY A 441 -19.26 17.29 21.02
CA GLY A 441 -18.66 16.39 22.00
C GLY A 441 -18.62 14.91 21.59
N GLU A 442 -19.24 14.56 20.46
CA GLU A 442 -19.25 13.22 19.90
C GLU A 442 -18.15 13.07 18.85
N LYS A 443 -17.49 11.90 18.82
CA LYS A 443 -16.51 11.55 17.78
C LYS A 443 -17.22 10.87 16.61
N VAL A 444 -17.10 11.42 15.41
CA VAL A 444 -17.61 10.83 14.16
C VAL A 444 -16.43 10.46 13.26
N TYR A 445 -16.37 9.20 12.88
CA TYR A 445 -15.31 8.67 12.03
C TYR A 445 -15.72 8.78 10.56
N PRO A 446 -14.93 9.47 9.70
CA PRO A 446 -15.27 9.67 8.29
C PRO A 446 -15.64 8.39 7.56
N GLU A 447 -14.88 7.32 7.74
CA GLU A 447 -15.05 6.06 7.02
C GLU A 447 -16.41 5.40 7.27
N GLU A 448 -16.96 5.53 8.48
CA GLU A 448 -18.30 5.03 8.81
C GLU A 448 -19.38 5.78 8.01
N VAL A 449 -19.26 7.09 7.92
CA VAL A 449 -20.20 7.95 7.19
C VAL A 449 -20.03 7.80 5.68
N GLU A 450 -18.79 7.70 5.20
CA GLU A 450 -18.48 7.42 3.79
C GLU A 450 -19.05 6.07 3.36
N GLY A 451 -18.98 5.05 4.22
CA GLY A 451 -19.61 3.76 3.98
C GLY A 451 -21.11 3.87 3.77
N ALA A 452 -21.79 4.60 4.65
CA ALA A 452 -23.24 4.84 4.55
C ALA A 452 -23.62 5.66 3.31
N LEU A 453 -22.86 6.70 2.96
CA LEU A 453 -23.08 7.47 1.74
C LEU A 453 -22.90 6.61 0.48
N LYS A 454 -21.84 5.82 0.42
CA LYS A 454 -21.51 4.97 -0.72
C LYS A 454 -22.40 3.75 -0.89
N SER A 455 -23.21 3.40 0.11
CA SER A 455 -24.25 2.37 -0.04
C SER A 455 -25.46 2.84 -0.83
N HIS A 456 -25.63 4.17 -1.02
CA HIS A 456 -26.70 4.69 -1.88
C HIS A 456 -26.42 4.39 -3.36
N PRO A 457 -27.41 3.89 -4.14
CA PRO A 457 -27.19 3.42 -5.51
C PRO A 457 -26.71 4.51 -6.49
N ASP A 458 -27.01 5.79 -6.24
CA ASP A 458 -26.63 6.90 -7.11
C ASP A 458 -25.30 7.58 -6.69
N VAL A 459 -24.65 7.12 -5.60
CA VAL A 459 -23.34 7.61 -5.16
C VAL A 459 -22.23 6.73 -5.72
N PHE A 460 -21.29 7.35 -6.43
CA PHE A 460 -20.07 6.67 -6.90
C PHE A 460 -18.99 6.67 -5.83
N ASP A 461 -18.69 7.85 -5.26
CA ASP A 461 -17.68 8.01 -4.22
C ASP A 461 -18.04 9.16 -3.26
N ALA A 462 -17.44 9.17 -2.07
CA ALA A 462 -17.66 10.21 -1.07
C ALA A 462 -16.44 10.37 -0.16
N LEU A 463 -16.13 11.62 0.24
CA LEU A 463 -15.20 11.96 1.31
C LEU A 463 -15.91 12.79 2.38
N VAL A 464 -15.74 12.38 3.64
CA VAL A 464 -16.35 13.03 4.80
C VAL A 464 -15.31 13.84 5.56
N ILE A 465 -15.65 15.08 5.87
CA ILE A 465 -14.78 16.05 6.55
C ILE A 465 -15.50 16.74 7.70
N GLY A 466 -14.73 17.24 8.66
CA GLY A 466 -15.21 18.19 9.64
C GLY A 466 -15.01 19.63 9.15
N ILE A 467 -16.06 20.41 9.16
CA ILE A 467 -15.96 21.86 8.91
C ILE A 467 -16.33 22.65 10.16
N PRO A 468 -15.75 23.86 10.38
CA PRO A 468 -16.04 24.65 11.56
C PRO A 468 -17.54 24.92 11.74
N ASP A 469 -18.02 24.86 12.98
CA ASP A 469 -19.40 25.14 13.37
C ASP A 469 -19.41 25.84 14.73
N ASP A 470 -20.04 27.01 14.81
CA ASP A 470 -20.03 27.84 16.02
C ASP A 470 -20.69 27.20 17.24
N ARG A 471 -21.62 26.27 17.02
CA ARG A 471 -22.39 25.59 18.06
C ARG A 471 -21.79 24.23 18.44
N LEU A 472 -21.29 23.49 17.45
CA LEU A 472 -20.85 22.10 17.61
C LEU A 472 -19.32 21.97 17.66
N GLY A 473 -18.56 23.06 17.44
CA GLY A 473 -17.12 23.05 17.21
C GLY A 473 -16.81 22.61 15.77
N GLN A 474 -17.25 21.43 15.39
CA GLN A 474 -17.25 20.96 14.00
C GLN A 474 -18.62 20.37 13.65
N ARG A 475 -19.01 20.45 12.39
CA ARG A 475 -20.12 19.69 11.83
C ARG A 475 -19.63 18.71 10.78
N VAL A 476 -20.32 17.58 10.67
CA VAL A 476 -20.06 16.57 9.65
C VAL A 476 -20.47 17.13 8.30
N ALA A 477 -19.59 17.02 7.33
CA ALA A 477 -19.82 17.46 5.95
C ALA A 477 -19.26 16.42 4.96
N ALA A 478 -19.76 16.41 3.72
CA ALA A 478 -19.29 15.45 2.72
C ALA A 478 -19.17 16.08 1.32
N VAL A 479 -18.13 15.68 0.60
CA VAL A 479 -18.01 15.88 -0.85
C VAL A 479 -18.38 14.56 -1.53
N ILE A 480 -19.30 14.59 -2.45
CA ILE A 480 -19.92 13.41 -3.07
C ILE A 480 -19.73 13.46 -4.57
N GLN A 481 -19.33 12.33 -5.14
CA GLN A 481 -19.34 12.10 -6.58
C GLN A 481 -20.55 11.23 -6.92
N PRO A 482 -21.53 11.77 -7.66
CA PRO A 482 -22.63 10.97 -8.18
C PRO A 482 -22.17 9.95 -9.22
N ARG A 483 -22.93 8.88 -9.42
CA ARG A 483 -22.70 7.98 -10.57
C ARG A 483 -22.96 8.71 -11.88
N SER A 484 -22.18 8.36 -12.91
CA SER A 484 -22.31 8.96 -14.24
C SER A 484 -23.76 8.88 -14.77
N GLY A 485 -24.26 10.01 -15.26
CA GLY A 485 -25.61 10.11 -15.80
C GLY A 485 -26.75 10.11 -14.77
N LYS A 486 -26.40 10.18 -13.46
CA LYS A 486 -27.39 10.28 -12.37
C LYS A 486 -27.43 11.69 -11.80
N GLU A 487 -28.63 12.17 -11.56
CA GLU A 487 -28.89 13.36 -10.75
C GLU A 487 -29.18 12.90 -9.32
N LEU A 488 -28.36 13.32 -8.37
CA LEU A 488 -28.44 12.88 -6.99
C LEU A 488 -29.57 13.64 -6.26
N ASP A 489 -30.58 12.92 -5.81
CA ASP A 489 -31.59 13.45 -4.90
C ASP A 489 -31.01 13.50 -3.47
N VAL A 490 -30.67 14.69 -3.01
CA VAL A 490 -30.07 14.95 -1.71
C VAL A 490 -30.98 14.54 -0.56
N ALA A 491 -32.31 14.71 -0.69
CA ALA A 491 -33.26 14.33 0.35
C ALA A 491 -33.38 12.79 0.47
N ALA A 492 -33.41 12.10 -0.67
CA ALA A 492 -33.40 10.64 -0.71
C ALA A 492 -32.06 10.07 -0.12
N LEU A 493 -30.93 10.69 -0.45
CA LEU A 493 -29.65 10.32 0.12
C LEU A 493 -29.63 10.52 1.65
N GLU A 494 -30.08 11.66 2.16
CA GLU A 494 -30.15 11.92 3.60
C GLU A 494 -31.04 10.90 4.31
N ALA A 495 -32.22 10.60 3.75
CA ALA A 495 -33.12 9.60 4.29
C ALA A 495 -32.45 8.21 4.33
N HIS A 496 -31.74 7.81 3.27
CA HIS A 496 -30.99 6.57 3.21
C HIS A 496 -29.91 6.52 4.30
N VAL A 497 -29.06 7.53 4.40
CA VAL A 497 -27.97 7.58 5.39
C VAL A 497 -28.51 7.51 6.83
N ARG A 498 -29.68 8.10 7.10
CA ARG A 498 -30.35 8.02 8.41
C ARG A 498 -30.83 6.61 8.77
N THR A 499 -31.00 5.72 7.80
CA THR A 499 -31.30 4.31 8.07
C THR A 499 -30.05 3.50 8.44
N GLU A 500 -28.89 3.96 8.01
CA GLU A 500 -27.62 3.24 8.17
C GLU A 500 -26.83 3.67 9.42
N ILE A 501 -26.88 4.98 9.77
CA ILE A 501 -26.09 5.55 10.88
C ILE A 501 -26.93 6.50 11.75
N ALA A 502 -26.44 6.72 12.98
CA ALA A 502 -27.09 7.62 13.94
C ALA A 502 -27.17 9.07 13.41
N GLY A 503 -28.29 9.74 13.69
CA GLY A 503 -28.63 11.04 13.12
C GLY A 503 -27.60 12.16 13.34
N TYR A 504 -26.83 12.12 14.43
CA TYR A 504 -25.76 13.12 14.69
C TYR A 504 -24.54 12.95 13.75
N LYS A 505 -24.37 11.77 13.13
CA LYS A 505 -23.31 11.44 12.18
C LYS A 505 -23.65 11.86 10.76
N VAL A 506 -24.92 12.09 10.44
CA VAL A 506 -25.38 12.45 9.09
C VAL A 506 -24.78 13.80 8.67
N PRO A 507 -24.18 13.90 7.48
CA PRO A 507 -23.61 15.15 7.00
C PRO A 507 -24.65 16.25 6.90
N ARG A 508 -24.32 17.44 7.42
CA ARG A 508 -25.19 18.63 7.42
C ARG A 508 -24.89 19.58 6.25
N SER A 509 -23.82 19.35 5.55
CA SER A 509 -23.44 20.08 4.33
C SER A 509 -22.90 19.11 3.33
N LEU A 510 -23.34 19.21 2.09
CA LEU A 510 -22.94 18.37 0.98
C LEU A 510 -22.43 19.23 -0.17
N TRP A 511 -21.41 18.77 -0.85
CA TRP A 511 -20.92 19.30 -2.12
C TRP A 511 -20.95 18.18 -3.16
N LEU A 512 -21.26 18.51 -4.39
CA LEU A 512 -21.20 17.57 -5.50
C LEU A 512 -19.95 17.87 -6.33
N ALA A 513 -19.14 16.87 -6.58
CA ALA A 513 -17.95 16.94 -7.42
C ALA A 513 -18.08 15.96 -8.61
N GLU A 514 -17.51 16.32 -9.74
CA GLU A 514 -17.42 15.42 -10.90
C GLU A 514 -16.49 14.24 -10.61
N GLU A 515 -15.42 14.48 -9.84
CA GLU A 515 -14.45 13.48 -9.43
C GLU A 515 -13.94 13.77 -8.01
N ILE A 516 -13.84 12.74 -7.19
CA ILE A 516 -13.28 12.82 -5.84
C ILE A 516 -11.75 12.79 -5.90
N GLY A 517 -11.12 13.75 -5.22
CA GLY A 517 -9.66 13.79 -5.05
C GLY A 517 -9.14 12.59 -4.27
N ARG A 518 -8.24 11.82 -4.91
CA ARG A 518 -7.57 10.70 -4.28
C ARG A 518 -6.07 10.75 -4.54
N SER A 519 -5.31 10.22 -3.59
CA SER A 519 -3.88 10.03 -3.79
C SER A 519 -3.60 9.01 -4.90
N PRO A 520 -2.39 8.93 -5.43
CA PRO A 520 -1.98 7.93 -6.42
C PRO A 520 -2.25 6.48 -6.01
N SER A 521 -2.30 6.23 -4.71
CA SER A 521 -2.62 4.92 -4.13
C SER A 521 -4.11 4.68 -3.93
N GLY A 522 -4.99 5.55 -4.42
CA GLY A 522 -6.42 5.46 -4.18
C GLY A 522 -6.88 5.89 -2.79
N LYS A 523 -5.94 6.34 -1.92
CA LYS A 523 -6.30 6.81 -0.58
C LYS A 523 -7.06 8.14 -0.63
N PRO A 524 -8.01 8.38 0.31
CA PRO A 524 -8.71 9.65 0.45
C PRO A 524 -7.76 10.85 0.54
N ASP A 525 -8.03 11.92 -0.22
CA ASP A 525 -7.37 13.22 -0.09
C ASP A 525 -8.27 14.18 0.68
N TYR A 526 -8.32 14.04 2.01
CA TYR A 526 -9.11 14.93 2.87
C TYR A 526 -8.71 16.42 2.77
N PRO A 527 -7.42 16.79 2.63
CA PRO A 527 -7.04 18.16 2.33
C PRO A 527 -7.66 18.69 1.04
N TRP A 528 -7.76 17.88 -0.02
CA TRP A 528 -8.48 18.24 -1.23
C TRP A 528 -9.97 18.49 -0.94
N ALA A 529 -10.62 17.58 -0.21
CA ALA A 529 -12.03 17.73 0.13
C ALA A 529 -12.32 19.00 0.96
N GLN A 530 -11.42 19.36 1.89
CA GLN A 530 -11.51 20.59 2.65
C GLN A 530 -11.35 21.83 1.77
N ARG A 531 -10.36 21.85 0.85
CA ARG A 531 -10.21 22.94 -0.12
C ARG A 531 -11.45 23.06 -1.01
N TYR A 532 -11.90 21.94 -1.58
CA TYR A 532 -13.09 21.91 -2.43
C TYR A 532 -14.30 22.50 -1.72
N ALA A 533 -14.56 22.09 -0.48
CA ALA A 533 -15.65 22.62 0.33
C ALA A 533 -15.50 24.13 0.65
N SER A 534 -14.28 24.65 0.73
CA SER A 534 -14.04 26.07 0.97
C SER A 534 -14.17 26.95 -0.27
N GLU A 535 -14.03 26.38 -1.46
CA GLU A 535 -14.02 27.09 -2.73
C GLU A 535 -15.37 27.01 -3.47
N HIS A 536 -16.29 26.13 -3.03
CA HIS A 536 -17.60 25.90 -3.67
C HIS A 536 -18.75 26.08 -2.67
N GLU A 537 -19.93 26.42 -3.20
CA GLU A 537 -21.13 26.50 -2.38
C GLU A 537 -21.71 25.09 -2.13
N PRO A 538 -22.14 24.77 -0.92
CA PRO A 538 -22.77 23.50 -0.61
C PRO A 538 -24.15 23.38 -1.28
N VAL A 539 -24.51 22.15 -1.67
CA VAL A 539 -25.89 21.82 -1.96
C VAL A 539 -26.64 21.82 -0.63
N THR A 540 -27.60 22.72 -0.47
CA THR A 540 -28.23 22.96 0.82
C THR A 540 -29.07 21.76 1.25
N ILE A 541 -28.70 21.12 2.36
CA ILE A 541 -29.63 20.31 3.14
C ILE A 541 -30.40 21.30 4.01
N GLN A 542 -31.72 21.37 3.87
CA GLN A 542 -32.53 22.20 4.75
C GLN A 542 -32.36 21.74 6.19
N PRO A 543 -32.13 22.64 7.14
CA PRO A 543 -32.06 22.24 8.54
C PRO A 543 -33.39 21.63 8.97
N ALA A 544 -33.36 20.42 9.53
CA ALA A 544 -34.51 19.80 10.19
C ALA A 544 -34.81 20.51 11.52
#